data_8034bae946948b9821cafae0086fa6c4
#
_entry.id   8034bae946948b9821cafae0086fa6c4
#
_cell.length_a   1.000
_cell.length_b   1.000
_cell.length_c   1.000
_cell.angle_alpha   90.00
_cell.angle_beta   90.00
_cell.angle_gamma   90.00
#
_symmetry.space_group_name_H-M   'P 1'
#
loop_
_entity.id
_entity.type
_entity.pdbx_description
1 polymer ?
#
loop_
_entity_poly.entity_id
_entity_poly.type
_entity_poly.pdbx_seq_one_letter_code
_entity_poly.pdbx_strand_id
1 'polypeptide(L)'
;MTSDNDAAEVLFRQVAVAGGRPGSSVEAGKVMRAELTRLGVWTDGTRIVDGSGLARQNRLSAATFVRLLRLVADDEGAKLRAVVTGLPVAGVEGTLRRRFGDDASLVGRGVVRGKTGTLRMVQSLAGMVRTRDGSVLVYAFVVNNPKNAYNARVWLDRVTAAISACGCR
;
A
#
# COMPACT_ATOMS: atom_id res chain seq x y z
N MET A 1 -2.99 -5.23 -11.64
CA MET A 1 -1.53 -5.34 -11.39
C MET A 1 -1.25 -6.62 -10.62
N THR A 2 -0.31 -7.44 -11.07
CA THR A 2 0.28 -8.53 -10.28
C THR A 2 1.35 -7.94 -9.36
N SER A 3 1.62 -8.61 -8.24
CA SER A 3 2.73 -8.21 -7.36
C SER A 3 4.02 -8.83 -7.94
N ASP A 4 4.90 -8.01 -8.51
CA ASP A 4 6.15 -8.41 -9.14
C ASP A 4 7.32 -7.91 -8.29
N ASN A 5 8.01 -8.84 -7.64
CA ASN A 5 9.08 -8.51 -6.72
C ASN A 5 10.36 -8.11 -7.48
N ASP A 6 10.65 -8.75 -8.62
CA ASP A 6 11.86 -8.45 -9.39
C ASP A 6 11.77 -7.05 -10.00
N ALA A 7 10.61 -6.72 -10.57
CA ALA A 7 10.36 -5.36 -11.07
C ALA A 7 10.48 -4.31 -9.95
N ALA A 8 9.95 -4.60 -8.75
CA ALA A 8 10.05 -3.70 -7.62
C ALA A 8 11.52 -3.48 -7.18
N GLU A 9 12.35 -4.54 -7.17
CA GLU A 9 13.78 -4.44 -6.85
C GLU A 9 14.54 -3.64 -7.90
N VAL A 10 14.22 -3.81 -9.18
CA VAL A 10 14.83 -3.03 -10.27
C VAL A 10 14.46 -1.56 -10.11
N LEU A 11 13.18 -1.24 -9.94
CA LEU A 11 12.71 0.13 -9.74
C LEU A 11 13.33 0.77 -8.49
N PHE A 12 13.47 0.02 -7.41
CA PHE A 12 14.11 0.51 -6.19
C PHE A 12 15.56 0.94 -6.45
N ARG A 13 16.34 0.12 -7.17
CA ARG A 13 17.72 0.50 -7.55
C ARG A 13 17.76 1.68 -8.51
N GLN A 14 16.77 1.83 -9.40
CA GLN A 14 16.66 3.00 -10.26
C GLN A 14 16.43 4.31 -9.49
N VAL A 15 15.81 4.25 -8.31
CA VAL A 15 15.71 5.41 -7.41
C VAL A 15 17.10 5.93 -7.01
N ALA A 16 18.06 5.03 -6.73
CA ALA A 16 19.44 5.43 -6.45
C ALA A 16 20.07 6.14 -7.64
N VAL A 17 19.93 5.57 -8.84
CA VAL A 17 20.47 6.15 -10.09
C VAL A 17 19.86 7.52 -10.38
N ALA A 18 18.55 7.67 -10.23
CA ALA A 18 17.87 8.95 -10.38
C ALA A 18 18.33 9.99 -9.35
N GLY A 19 18.78 9.54 -8.17
CA GLY A 19 19.40 10.38 -7.13
C GLY A 19 20.91 10.64 -7.35
N GLY A 20 21.46 10.27 -8.51
CA GLY A 20 22.89 10.44 -8.81
C GLY A 20 23.82 9.50 -8.02
N ARG A 21 23.31 8.34 -7.61
CA ARG A 21 24.04 7.34 -6.80
C ARG A 21 24.21 6.01 -7.53
N PRO A 22 25.19 5.17 -7.15
CA PRO A 22 25.28 3.81 -7.67
C PRO A 22 23.94 3.04 -7.48
N GLY A 23 23.54 2.26 -8.48
CA GLY A 23 22.29 1.50 -8.51
C GLY A 23 22.29 0.29 -7.56
N SER A 24 22.47 0.53 -6.26
CA SER A 24 22.45 -0.49 -5.21
C SER A 24 21.24 -0.29 -4.26
N SER A 25 20.80 -1.35 -3.61
CA SER A 25 19.71 -1.27 -2.63
C SER A 25 20.08 -0.40 -1.42
N VAL A 26 21.34 -0.36 -1.04
CA VAL A 26 21.84 0.49 0.06
C VAL A 26 21.69 1.97 -0.29
N GLU A 27 22.13 2.37 -1.48
CA GLU A 27 22.03 3.75 -1.93
C GLU A 27 20.55 4.13 -2.22
N ALA A 28 19.77 3.21 -2.77
CA ALA A 28 18.34 3.40 -2.96
C ALA A 28 17.62 3.68 -1.63
N GLY A 29 17.94 2.95 -0.57
CA GLY A 29 17.39 3.20 0.77
C GLY A 29 17.72 4.59 1.30
N LYS A 30 18.94 5.10 1.04
CA LYS A 30 19.35 6.45 1.44
C LYS A 30 18.59 7.53 0.67
N VAL A 31 18.47 7.39 -0.66
CA VAL A 31 17.73 8.32 -1.52
C VAL A 31 16.24 8.30 -1.16
N MET A 32 15.66 7.12 -1.00
CA MET A 32 14.27 6.96 -0.58
C MET A 32 14.00 7.63 0.77
N ARG A 33 14.88 7.44 1.75
CA ARG A 33 14.77 8.12 3.06
C ARG A 33 14.76 9.64 2.90
N ALA A 34 15.72 10.18 2.17
CA ALA A 34 15.83 11.63 1.96
C ALA A 34 14.56 12.19 1.31
N GLU A 35 14.07 11.52 0.26
CA GLU A 35 12.90 11.97 -0.48
C GLU A 35 11.61 11.86 0.35
N LEU A 36 11.38 10.74 1.03
CA LEU A 36 10.21 10.58 1.90
C LEU A 36 10.25 11.54 3.10
N THR A 37 11.45 11.93 3.59
CA THR A 37 11.60 12.96 4.62
C THR A 37 11.23 14.33 4.05
N ARG A 38 11.74 14.67 2.87
CA ARG A 38 11.41 15.92 2.16
C ARG A 38 9.90 16.08 1.92
N LEU A 39 9.24 14.97 1.62
CA LEU A 39 7.78 14.90 1.39
C LEU A 39 6.95 14.83 2.68
N GLY A 40 7.56 14.83 3.87
CA GLY A 40 6.84 14.71 5.14
C GLY A 40 6.21 13.34 5.41
N VAL A 41 6.62 12.33 4.63
CA VAL A 41 6.08 10.95 4.72
C VAL A 41 6.85 10.10 5.71
N TRP A 42 8.17 10.33 5.85
CA TRP A 42 9.02 9.54 6.74
C TRP A 42 8.56 9.68 8.20
N THR A 43 8.44 8.55 8.89
CA THR A 43 8.11 8.49 10.32
C THR A 43 9.25 7.89 11.11
N ASP A 44 9.37 8.20 12.39
CA ASP A 44 10.39 7.62 13.26
C ASP A 44 10.28 6.09 13.28
N GLY A 45 11.44 5.43 13.30
CA GLY A 45 11.51 3.98 13.23
C GLY A 45 11.32 3.38 11.82
N THR A 46 11.03 4.19 10.80
CA THR A 46 10.96 3.72 9.41
C THR A 46 12.33 3.22 8.94
N ARG A 47 12.33 2.05 8.30
CA ARG A 47 13.51 1.48 7.65
C ARG A 47 13.07 0.80 6.35
N ILE A 48 13.72 1.12 5.25
CA ILE A 48 13.50 0.54 3.93
C ILE A 48 14.83 0.02 3.42
N VAL A 49 14.93 -1.27 3.16
CA VAL A 49 16.17 -1.93 2.72
C VAL A 49 16.04 -2.61 1.37
N ASP A 50 14.82 -2.83 0.89
CA ASP A 50 14.50 -3.40 -0.42
C ASP A 50 13.28 -2.74 -1.06
N GLY A 51 13.03 -3.02 -2.33
CA GLY A 51 11.87 -2.53 -3.08
C GLY A 51 10.67 -3.47 -3.04
N SER A 52 10.90 -4.76 -2.86
CA SER A 52 9.85 -5.80 -2.89
C SER A 52 9.07 -5.91 -1.57
N GLY A 53 9.67 -5.45 -0.47
CA GLY A 53 9.10 -5.62 0.87
C GLY A 53 9.34 -7.00 1.47
N LEU A 54 10.17 -7.85 0.86
CA LEU A 54 10.46 -9.21 1.34
C LEU A 54 11.43 -9.23 2.52
N ALA A 55 12.31 -8.23 2.60
CA ALA A 55 13.30 -8.16 3.68
C ALA A 55 12.62 -7.91 5.03
N ARG A 56 12.89 -8.80 5.99
CA ARG A 56 12.35 -8.68 7.34
C ARG A 56 12.89 -7.50 8.15
N GLN A 57 13.92 -6.84 7.64
CA GLN A 57 14.48 -5.64 8.22
C GLN A 57 13.67 -4.38 7.90
N ASN A 58 12.77 -4.44 6.92
CA ASN A 58 11.85 -3.33 6.64
C ASN A 58 11.00 -3.01 7.87
N ARG A 59 10.81 -1.74 8.13
CA ARG A 59 9.96 -1.20 9.19
C ARG A 59 9.18 -0.02 8.64
N LEU A 60 7.88 -0.19 8.46
CA LEU A 60 6.98 0.86 8.02
C LEU A 60 5.73 0.84 8.89
N SER A 61 5.30 2.00 9.32
CA SER A 61 4.05 2.15 10.06
C SER A 61 2.86 2.31 9.10
N ALA A 62 1.66 2.01 9.56
CA ALA A 62 0.43 2.34 8.81
C ALA A 62 0.36 3.85 8.50
N ALA A 63 0.83 4.69 9.41
CA ALA A 63 0.88 6.15 9.23
C ALA A 63 1.78 6.56 8.04
N THR A 64 2.92 5.88 7.83
CA THR A 64 3.79 6.12 6.66
C THR A 64 3.01 5.89 5.35
N PHE A 65 2.28 4.77 5.25
CA PHE A 65 1.46 4.47 4.07
C PHE A 65 0.31 5.48 3.88
N VAL A 66 -0.37 5.87 4.95
CA VAL A 66 -1.46 6.85 4.87
C VAL A 66 -0.93 8.21 4.41
N ARG A 67 0.20 8.69 4.93
CA ARG A 67 0.83 9.94 4.48
C ARG A 67 1.20 9.89 2.99
N LEU A 68 1.81 8.79 2.54
CA LEU A 68 2.14 8.59 1.13
C LEU A 68 0.89 8.59 0.25
N LEU A 69 -0.15 7.84 0.62
CA LEU A 69 -1.39 7.75 -0.14
C LEU A 69 -2.16 9.07 -0.17
N ARG A 70 -2.06 9.89 0.88
CA ARG A 70 -2.62 11.25 0.87
C ARG A 70 -1.94 12.13 -0.19
N LEU A 71 -0.61 12.12 -0.25
CA LEU A 71 0.10 12.85 -1.32
C LEU A 71 -0.36 12.42 -2.71
N VAL A 72 -0.63 11.12 -2.89
CA VAL A 72 -1.14 10.59 -4.16
C VAL A 72 -2.58 11.03 -4.43
N ALA A 73 -3.41 11.10 -3.39
CA ALA A 73 -4.81 11.53 -3.50
C ALA A 73 -4.94 13.03 -3.77
N ASP A 74 -4.05 13.84 -3.17
CA ASP A 74 -4.04 15.29 -3.23
C ASP A 74 -3.24 15.83 -4.45
N ASP A 75 -2.68 14.94 -5.32
CA ASP A 75 -1.85 15.32 -6.48
C ASP A 75 -2.69 15.88 -7.64
N GLU A 76 -2.97 17.17 -7.59
CA GLU A 76 -3.69 17.90 -8.65
C GLU A 76 -2.94 17.89 -10.00
N GLY A 77 -1.60 17.76 -9.98
CA GLY A 77 -0.75 17.68 -11.16
C GLY A 77 -0.78 16.34 -11.89
N ALA A 78 -1.51 15.37 -11.36
CA ALA A 78 -1.64 14.01 -11.88
C ALA A 78 -0.30 13.25 -12.09
N LYS A 79 0.81 13.72 -11.53
CA LYS A 79 2.13 13.07 -11.61
C LYS A 79 2.13 11.69 -10.95
N LEU A 80 1.38 11.52 -9.87
CA LEU A 80 1.27 10.28 -9.11
C LEU A 80 0.05 9.42 -9.53
N ARG A 81 -0.69 9.83 -10.55
CA ARG A 81 -1.89 9.13 -11.03
C ARG A 81 -1.64 7.64 -11.32
N ALA A 82 -0.46 7.30 -11.81
CA ALA A 82 -0.07 5.91 -12.08
C ALA A 82 -0.13 5.03 -10.83
N VAL A 83 0.10 5.58 -9.63
CA VAL A 83 -0.03 4.85 -8.37
C VAL A 83 -1.49 4.45 -8.15
N VAL A 84 -2.43 5.37 -8.32
CA VAL A 84 -3.88 5.10 -8.14
C VAL A 84 -4.37 4.08 -9.16
N THR A 85 -4.07 4.29 -10.45
CA THR A 85 -4.52 3.42 -11.54
C THR A 85 -3.87 2.04 -11.49
N GLY A 86 -2.67 1.94 -10.92
CA GLY A 86 -1.95 0.69 -10.71
C GLY A 86 -2.44 -0.13 -9.51
N LEU A 87 -3.23 0.44 -8.58
CA LEU A 87 -3.77 -0.32 -7.46
C LEU A 87 -4.86 -1.28 -7.91
N PRO A 88 -4.76 -2.59 -7.61
CA PRO A 88 -5.81 -3.56 -7.87
C PRO A 88 -7.16 -3.17 -7.30
N VAL A 89 -8.24 -3.50 -8.03
CA VAL A 89 -9.63 -3.28 -7.61
C VAL A 89 -10.18 -4.55 -6.96
N ALA A 90 -10.79 -4.40 -5.79
CA ALA A 90 -11.39 -5.50 -5.03
C ALA A 90 -12.44 -6.25 -5.83
N GLY A 91 -12.30 -7.59 -5.89
CA GLY A 91 -13.19 -8.49 -6.59
C GLY A 91 -13.11 -8.44 -8.13
N VAL A 92 -12.17 -7.62 -8.70
CA VAL A 92 -12.09 -7.40 -10.15
C VAL A 92 -10.74 -7.89 -10.71
N GLU A 93 -9.63 -7.40 -10.17
CA GLU A 93 -8.33 -7.63 -10.78
C GLU A 93 -7.17 -7.85 -9.80
N GLY A 94 -6.05 -8.31 -10.33
CA GLY A 94 -4.76 -8.44 -9.64
C GLY A 94 -4.84 -9.27 -8.37
N THR A 95 -4.11 -8.86 -7.34
CA THR A 95 -4.05 -9.57 -6.05
C THR A 95 -5.35 -9.48 -5.25
N LEU A 96 -6.29 -8.61 -5.64
CA LEU A 96 -7.61 -8.48 -5.00
C LEU A 96 -8.74 -9.18 -5.77
N ARG A 97 -8.48 -9.82 -6.92
CA ARG A 97 -9.51 -10.45 -7.78
C ARG A 97 -10.40 -11.43 -7.03
N ARG A 98 -9.82 -12.25 -6.13
CA ARG A 98 -10.52 -13.28 -5.35
C ARG A 98 -10.69 -12.89 -3.87
N ARG A 99 -10.64 -11.61 -3.59
CA ARG A 99 -10.82 -11.04 -2.24
C ARG A 99 -12.22 -10.41 -2.15
N PHE A 100 -12.63 -10.02 -0.95
CA PHE A 100 -13.95 -9.43 -0.70
C PHE A 100 -15.10 -10.35 -1.15
N GLY A 101 -15.02 -11.63 -0.76
CA GLY A 101 -15.94 -12.68 -1.25
C GLY A 101 -17.01 -13.11 -0.24
N ASP A 102 -16.96 -12.67 1.01
CA ASP A 102 -17.99 -12.95 2.02
C ASP A 102 -18.98 -11.78 2.15
N ASP A 103 -20.18 -12.06 2.67
CA ASP A 103 -21.29 -11.10 2.74
C ASP A 103 -20.89 -9.78 3.42
N ALA A 104 -20.04 -9.82 4.45
CA ALA A 104 -19.61 -8.65 5.19
C ALA A 104 -18.60 -7.78 4.40
N SER A 105 -17.95 -8.34 3.36
CA SER A 105 -16.96 -7.63 2.55
C SER A 105 -17.43 -7.31 1.14
N LEU A 106 -18.53 -7.89 0.66
CA LEU A 106 -19.02 -7.69 -0.71
C LEU A 106 -19.19 -6.22 -1.09
N VAL A 107 -19.61 -5.37 -0.17
CA VAL A 107 -19.81 -3.92 -0.41
C VAL A 107 -18.53 -3.20 -0.83
N GLY A 108 -17.36 -3.77 -0.54
CA GLY A 108 -16.06 -3.23 -0.95
C GLY A 108 -15.66 -3.53 -2.39
N ARG A 109 -16.37 -4.46 -3.08
CA ARG A 109 -16.04 -4.84 -4.46
C ARG A 109 -16.28 -3.68 -5.42
N GLY A 110 -15.35 -3.49 -6.34
CA GLY A 110 -15.42 -2.42 -7.33
C GLY A 110 -15.07 -1.02 -6.81
N VAL A 111 -15.13 -0.78 -5.50
CA VAL A 111 -14.91 0.56 -4.90
C VAL A 111 -13.61 0.65 -4.08
N VAL A 112 -13.12 -0.48 -3.56
CA VAL A 112 -11.84 -0.56 -2.86
C VAL A 112 -10.72 -0.78 -3.87
N ARG A 113 -9.68 0.04 -3.80
CA ARG A 113 -8.40 -0.16 -4.49
C ARG A 113 -7.30 -0.34 -3.47
N GLY A 114 -6.40 -1.29 -3.68
CA GLY A 114 -5.34 -1.50 -2.70
C GLY A 114 -4.23 -2.44 -3.12
N LYS A 115 -3.07 -2.25 -2.49
CA LYS A 115 -1.92 -3.15 -2.57
C LYS A 115 -1.89 -4.06 -1.36
N THR A 116 -1.83 -5.35 -1.61
CA THR A 116 -1.67 -6.37 -0.58
C THR A 116 -0.21 -6.52 -0.18
N GLY A 117 0.04 -6.82 1.08
CA GLY A 117 1.33 -7.33 1.57
C GLY A 117 1.13 -8.64 2.29
N THR A 118 1.94 -9.64 1.96
CA THR A 118 1.89 -10.96 2.58
C THR A 118 3.31 -11.47 2.81
N LEU A 119 3.68 -11.61 4.06
CA LEU A 119 4.86 -12.34 4.51
C LEU A 119 4.47 -13.35 5.57
N ARG A 120 5.36 -14.29 5.89
CA ARG A 120 5.17 -15.13 7.07
C ARG A 120 4.96 -14.22 8.29
N MET A 121 3.84 -14.38 8.99
CA MET A 121 3.45 -13.62 10.18
C MET A 121 3.13 -12.13 9.92
N VAL A 122 2.91 -11.72 8.65
CA VAL A 122 2.46 -10.36 8.33
C VAL A 122 1.40 -10.40 7.24
N GLN A 123 0.28 -9.70 7.47
CA GLN A 123 -0.74 -9.44 6.46
C GLN A 123 -1.01 -7.93 6.43
N SER A 124 -1.10 -7.36 5.25
CA SER A 124 -1.40 -5.94 5.12
C SER A 124 -2.25 -5.62 3.90
N LEU A 125 -2.94 -4.49 3.97
CA LEU A 125 -3.68 -3.91 2.87
C LEU A 125 -3.66 -2.39 3.02
N ALA A 126 -3.20 -1.69 1.98
CA ALA A 126 -3.17 -0.24 1.96
C ALA A 126 -3.65 0.28 0.62
N GLY A 127 -4.37 1.39 0.60
CA GLY A 127 -4.94 1.90 -0.62
C GLY A 127 -5.96 3.01 -0.43
N MET A 128 -6.92 3.05 -1.34
CA MET A 128 -7.98 4.05 -1.40
C MET A 128 -9.34 3.37 -1.52
N VAL A 129 -10.35 4.03 -0.99
CA VAL A 129 -11.73 3.57 -1.10
C VAL A 129 -12.65 4.75 -1.36
N ARG A 130 -13.60 4.56 -2.27
CA ARG A 130 -14.71 5.50 -2.48
C ARG A 130 -15.86 5.11 -1.57
N THR A 131 -16.30 6.04 -0.73
CA THR A 131 -17.43 5.86 0.18
C THR A 131 -18.76 6.07 -0.53
N ARG A 132 -19.87 5.71 0.13
CA ARG A 132 -21.23 5.87 -0.43
C ARG A 132 -21.59 7.32 -0.71
N ASP A 133 -21.11 8.27 0.10
CA ASP A 133 -21.30 9.71 -0.09
C ASP A 133 -20.37 10.33 -1.16
N GLY A 134 -19.57 9.49 -1.84
CA GLY A 134 -18.66 9.90 -2.90
C GLY A 134 -17.29 10.40 -2.44
N SER A 135 -17.03 10.45 -1.15
CA SER A 135 -15.71 10.82 -0.60
C SER A 135 -14.66 9.76 -0.94
N VAL A 136 -13.41 10.18 -1.04
CA VAL A 136 -12.27 9.27 -1.21
C VAL A 136 -11.49 9.24 0.09
N LEU A 137 -11.37 8.07 0.68
CA LEU A 137 -10.57 7.85 1.88
C LEU A 137 -9.32 7.03 1.53
N VAL A 138 -8.21 7.37 2.17
CA VAL A 138 -7.00 6.56 2.14
C VAL A 138 -6.93 5.70 3.40
N TYR A 139 -6.43 4.47 3.27
CA TYR A 139 -6.34 3.55 4.38
C TYR A 139 -5.05 2.73 4.36
N ALA A 140 -4.61 2.29 5.53
CA ALA A 140 -3.53 1.32 5.66
C ALA A 140 -3.72 0.48 6.92
N PHE A 141 -3.72 -0.83 6.75
CA PHE A 141 -3.80 -1.82 7.82
C PHE A 141 -2.61 -2.75 7.75
N VAL A 142 -2.00 -2.99 8.90
CA VAL A 142 -0.88 -3.93 9.04
C VAL A 142 -1.17 -4.83 10.24
N VAL A 143 -1.24 -6.12 10.01
CA VAL A 143 -1.42 -7.15 11.03
C VAL A 143 -0.13 -7.93 11.17
N ASN A 144 0.53 -7.80 12.30
CA ASN A 144 1.73 -8.56 12.66
C ASN A 144 1.37 -9.73 13.58
N ASN A 145 2.06 -10.85 13.40
CA ASN A 145 1.92 -12.05 14.19
C ASN A 145 0.45 -12.55 14.31
N PRO A 146 -0.31 -12.62 13.21
CA PRO A 146 -1.66 -13.14 13.27
C PRO A 146 -1.64 -14.62 13.70
N LYS A 147 -2.54 -15.01 14.61
CA LYS A 147 -2.73 -16.43 14.98
C LYS A 147 -3.13 -17.28 13.77
N ASN A 148 -3.85 -16.68 12.83
CA ASN A 148 -4.27 -17.31 11.59
C ASN A 148 -4.20 -16.28 10.45
N ALA A 149 -3.36 -16.54 9.44
CA ALA A 149 -3.13 -15.65 8.31
C ALA A 149 -4.38 -15.48 7.42
N TYR A 150 -5.19 -16.53 7.27
CA TYR A 150 -6.44 -16.47 6.52
C TYR A 150 -7.45 -15.55 7.20
N ASN A 151 -7.66 -15.72 8.51
CA ASN A 151 -8.58 -14.87 9.28
C ASN A 151 -8.14 -13.41 9.28
N ALA A 152 -6.84 -13.14 9.39
CA ALA A 152 -6.31 -11.79 9.28
C ALA A 152 -6.61 -11.17 7.91
N ARG A 153 -6.49 -11.94 6.84
CA ARG A 153 -6.81 -11.50 5.48
C ARG A 153 -8.32 -11.19 5.33
N VAL A 154 -9.19 -12.07 5.83
CA VAL A 154 -10.64 -11.85 5.82
C VAL A 154 -11.00 -10.61 6.63
N TRP A 155 -10.37 -10.43 7.81
CA TRP A 155 -10.57 -9.24 8.62
C TRP A 155 -10.18 -7.95 7.87
N LEU A 156 -9.05 -7.96 7.15
CA LEU A 156 -8.63 -6.82 6.31
C LEU A 156 -9.67 -6.47 5.25
N ASP A 157 -10.29 -7.48 4.61
CA ASP A 157 -11.34 -7.25 3.62
C ASP A 157 -12.57 -6.61 4.26
N ARG A 158 -13.02 -7.16 5.38
CA ARG A 158 -14.21 -6.70 6.09
C ARG A 158 -14.06 -5.29 6.65
N VAL A 159 -12.95 -4.97 7.31
CA VAL A 159 -12.72 -3.61 7.85
C VAL A 159 -12.62 -2.58 6.74
N THR A 160 -11.99 -2.92 5.62
CA THR A 160 -11.91 -2.00 4.46
C THR A 160 -13.27 -1.83 3.80
N ALA A 161 -14.05 -2.90 3.68
CA ALA A 161 -15.42 -2.84 3.18
C ALA A 161 -16.32 -1.98 4.08
N ALA A 162 -16.18 -2.10 5.41
CA ALA A 162 -16.92 -1.28 6.36
C ALA A 162 -16.65 0.23 6.17
N ILE A 163 -15.40 0.61 5.89
CA ILE A 163 -15.05 2.00 5.58
C ILE A 163 -15.75 2.47 4.29
N SER A 164 -15.89 1.61 3.27
CA SER A 164 -16.57 1.97 2.03
C SER A 164 -18.06 2.25 2.24
N ALA A 165 -18.66 1.61 3.23
CA ALA A 165 -20.06 1.80 3.59
C ALA A 165 -20.30 3.01 4.49
N CYS A 166 -19.25 3.65 5.00
CA CYS A 166 -19.35 4.82 5.87
C CYS A 166 -19.86 6.03 5.07
N GLY A 167 -20.77 6.78 5.65
CA GLY A 167 -21.07 8.15 5.28
C GLY A 167 -20.25 9.07 6.17
N CYS A 168 -19.15 9.61 5.66
CA CYS A 168 -18.16 10.37 6.46
C CYS A 168 -18.37 11.89 6.37
N ARG A 169 -19.61 12.34 6.18
CA ARG A 169 -20.01 13.75 6.27
C ARG A 169 -20.77 14.01 7.53
#